data_f8f0432b2d84232f487e48f79959e98a
#
_entry.id   f8f0432b2d84232f487e48f79959e98a
#
_cell.length_a   1.000
_cell.length_b   1.000
_cell.length_c   1.000
_cell.angle_alpha   90.00
_cell.angle_beta   90.00
_cell.angle_gamma   90.00
#
_symmetry.space_group_name_H-M   'P 1'
#
loop_
_entity.id
_entity.type
_entity.pdbx_description
1 polymer ?
#
loop_
_entity_poly.entity_id
_entity_poly.type
_entity_poly.pdbx_seq_one_letter_code
_entity_poly.pdbx_strand_id
1 'polypeptide(L)'
;MLYSDILMEDNIIKDLVSRKEDIILVADNSTQYHEPQEGNILDFIIAKNQHKPARREIRFASENVVSKIGSKINPETASHEFIGVARFSKTGAEQLIETYNDIVKNYQGQFQESDDISQLNFTDLIQEMIDRGFLVHFMEIHKGWLEIHNEEHITLAEKSFSE
;
A
#
# COMPACT_ATOMS: atom_id res chain seq x y z
N MET A 1 6.02 -1.02 -9.13
CA MET A 1 6.71 -0.10 -8.21
C MET A 1 7.11 -0.89 -6.97
N LEU A 2 8.27 -0.61 -6.44
CA LEU A 2 8.82 -1.25 -5.24
C LEU A 2 9.71 -0.22 -4.54
N TYR A 3 9.54 -0.04 -3.24
CA TYR A 3 10.47 0.74 -2.42
C TYR A 3 11.81 -0.01 -2.33
N SER A 4 12.91 0.72 -2.27
CA SER A 4 14.26 0.16 -2.42
C SER A 4 14.78 -0.61 -1.20
N ASP A 5 14.11 -0.48 -0.08
CA ASP A 5 14.45 -0.99 1.24
C ASP A 5 13.54 -2.15 1.70
N ILE A 6 12.71 -2.67 0.80
CA ILE A 6 11.81 -3.80 1.08
C ILE A 6 12.44 -5.11 0.62
N LEU A 7 12.55 -6.06 1.53
CA LEU A 7 12.83 -7.47 1.28
C LEU A 7 11.53 -8.28 1.47
N MET A 8 11.25 -9.24 0.60
CA MET A 8 10.04 -10.04 0.68
C MET A 8 10.24 -11.44 0.11
N GLU A 9 9.34 -12.34 0.48
CA GLU A 9 9.29 -13.69 -0.06
C GLU A 9 8.91 -13.70 -1.54
N ASP A 10 9.51 -14.59 -2.31
CA ASP A 10 9.29 -14.76 -3.76
C ASP A 10 7.83 -15.00 -4.15
N ASN A 11 7.06 -15.68 -3.29
CA ASN A 11 5.66 -15.99 -3.51
C ASN A 11 4.81 -14.70 -3.59
N ILE A 12 5.14 -13.66 -2.80
CA ILE A 12 4.44 -12.38 -2.82
C ILE A 12 4.54 -11.75 -4.21
N ILE A 13 5.73 -11.72 -4.80
CA ILE A 13 5.94 -11.20 -6.15
C ILE A 13 5.24 -12.06 -7.20
N LYS A 14 5.33 -13.40 -7.10
CA LYS A 14 4.67 -14.33 -8.04
C LYS A 14 3.16 -14.13 -8.04
N ASP A 15 2.56 -14.01 -6.85
CA ASP A 15 1.13 -13.78 -6.70
C ASP A 15 0.72 -12.41 -7.24
N LEU A 16 1.47 -11.35 -6.90
CA LEU A 16 1.22 -10.00 -7.37
C LEU A 16 1.25 -9.90 -8.91
N VAL A 17 2.24 -10.53 -9.56
CA VAL A 17 2.38 -10.51 -11.02
C VAL A 17 1.26 -11.30 -11.71
N SER A 18 0.70 -12.32 -11.06
CA SER A 18 -0.40 -13.14 -11.59
C SER A 18 -1.75 -12.39 -11.62
N ARG A 19 -1.88 -11.30 -10.87
CA ARG A 19 -3.11 -10.50 -10.77
C ARG A 19 -3.41 -9.76 -12.08
N LYS A 20 -4.69 -9.45 -12.30
CA LYS A 20 -5.18 -8.85 -13.56
C LYS A 20 -5.69 -7.43 -13.40
N GLU A 21 -5.98 -7.00 -12.18
CA GLU A 21 -6.48 -5.67 -11.85
C GLU A 21 -5.49 -4.59 -12.31
N ASP A 22 -5.97 -3.42 -12.69
CA ASP A 22 -5.12 -2.37 -13.26
C ASP A 22 -4.16 -1.75 -12.24
N ILE A 23 -4.62 -1.60 -10.99
CA ILE A 23 -3.84 -1.05 -9.88
C ILE A 23 -4.00 -1.95 -8.67
N ILE A 24 -2.89 -2.51 -8.18
CA ILE A 24 -2.87 -3.37 -6.99
C ILE A 24 -1.74 -2.94 -6.08
N LEU A 25 -2.07 -2.73 -4.82
CA LEU A 25 -1.13 -2.52 -3.73
C LEU A 25 -0.92 -3.83 -2.97
N VAL A 26 0.25 -4.04 -2.37
CA VAL A 26 0.45 -5.13 -1.41
C VAL A 26 0.20 -4.59 -0.01
N ALA A 27 -0.65 -5.25 0.75
CA ALA A 27 -1.14 -4.79 2.03
C ALA A 27 -1.02 -5.89 3.10
N ASP A 28 -0.29 -5.60 4.17
CA ASP A 28 -0.11 -6.53 5.30
C ASP A 28 -1.20 -6.31 6.35
N ASN A 29 -1.84 -7.39 6.76
CA ASN A 29 -2.83 -7.40 7.83
C ASN A 29 -2.24 -7.70 9.22
N SER A 30 -0.93 -8.01 9.31
CA SER A 30 -0.28 -8.40 10.58
C SER A 30 -0.02 -7.23 11.51
N THR A 31 0.00 -6.00 11.02
CA THR A 31 0.21 -4.77 11.80
C THR A 31 -0.83 -4.54 12.90
N GLN A 32 -2.01 -5.13 12.78
CA GLN A 32 -3.02 -5.11 13.85
C GLN A 32 -2.54 -5.83 15.15
N TYR A 33 -1.44 -6.56 15.08
CA TYR A 33 -0.88 -7.38 16.15
C TYR A 33 0.49 -6.91 16.65
N HIS A 34 1.03 -5.84 16.11
CA HIS A 34 2.34 -5.31 16.46
C HIS A 34 2.25 -3.81 16.74
N GLU A 35 2.90 -3.37 17.81
CA GLU A 35 3.08 -1.93 18.06
C GLU A 35 4.05 -1.38 16.99
N PRO A 36 3.73 -0.20 16.40
CA PRO A 36 4.65 0.48 15.49
C PRO A 36 5.98 0.74 16.22
N GLN A 37 7.10 0.48 15.55
CA GLN A 37 8.41 0.86 16.11
C GLN A 37 8.49 2.39 16.18
N GLU A 38 8.99 2.94 17.30
CA GLU A 38 9.16 4.38 17.47
C GLU A 38 9.96 4.98 16.31
N GLY A 39 9.37 5.95 15.62
CA GLY A 39 10.01 6.70 14.54
C GLY A 39 9.65 6.24 13.12
N ASN A 40 8.98 5.12 12.93
CA ASN A 40 8.52 4.71 11.60
C ASN A 40 7.18 5.38 11.25
N ILE A 41 7.16 6.05 10.10
CA ILE A 41 5.93 6.56 9.50
C ILE A 41 5.37 5.43 8.64
N LEU A 42 4.27 4.82 9.10
CA LEU A 42 3.60 3.76 8.37
C LEU A 42 2.50 4.32 7.48
N ASP A 43 2.40 3.80 6.27
CA ASP A 43 1.29 4.07 5.37
C ASP A 43 0.18 3.05 5.59
N PHE A 44 -0.98 3.51 6.02
CA PHE A 44 -2.13 2.65 6.32
C PHE A 44 -3.15 2.62 5.19
N ILE A 45 -3.91 1.53 5.13
CA ILE A 45 -5.03 1.34 4.21
C ILE A 45 -6.32 1.14 5.00
N ILE A 46 -7.41 1.77 4.53
CA ILE A 46 -8.79 1.44 4.90
C ILE A 46 -9.44 0.73 3.71
N ALA A 47 -9.85 -0.51 3.90
CA ALA A 47 -10.59 -1.26 2.89
C ALA A 47 -12.04 -0.75 2.77
N LYS A 48 -12.58 -0.74 1.55
CA LYS A 48 -13.94 -0.24 1.27
C LYS A 48 -15.04 -1.01 2.00
N ASN A 49 -14.83 -2.30 2.22
CA ASN A 49 -15.79 -3.18 2.89
C ASN A 49 -15.15 -3.79 4.15
N GLN A 50 -15.08 -3.00 5.23
CA GLN A 50 -14.70 -3.50 6.55
C GLN A 50 -15.88 -4.22 7.23
N HIS A 51 -16.44 -5.24 6.61
CA HIS A 51 -17.36 -6.10 7.33
C HIS A 51 -16.56 -7.12 8.16
N LYS A 52 -16.57 -6.96 9.50
CA LYS A 52 -16.21 -8.07 10.39
C LYS A 52 -17.21 -9.19 10.12
N PRO A 53 -16.81 -10.32 9.52
CA PRO A 53 -17.74 -11.36 9.16
C PRO A 53 -18.35 -11.94 10.44
N ALA A 54 -19.66 -11.77 10.60
CA ALA A 54 -20.43 -12.44 11.66
C ALA A 54 -20.60 -13.96 11.38
N ARG A 55 -20.23 -14.42 10.18
CA ARG A 55 -20.26 -15.82 9.70
C ARG A 55 -19.12 -16.05 8.70
N ARG A 56 -18.80 -17.34 8.44
CA ARG A 56 -17.89 -17.76 7.35
C ARG A 56 -18.47 -17.32 5.99
N GLU A 57 -17.95 -16.26 5.45
CA GLU A 57 -18.23 -15.80 4.09
C GLU A 57 -17.05 -16.17 3.18
N ILE A 58 -17.36 -16.61 1.96
CA ILE A 58 -16.35 -16.81 0.91
C ILE A 58 -16.04 -15.41 0.37
N ARG A 59 -14.89 -14.87 0.67
CA ARG A 59 -14.42 -13.60 0.09
C ARG A 59 -13.85 -13.87 -1.29
N PHE A 60 -14.40 -13.21 -2.28
CA PHE A 60 -13.80 -13.16 -3.61
C PHE A 60 -12.71 -12.08 -3.63
N ALA A 61 -11.59 -12.36 -4.28
CA ALA A 61 -10.45 -11.43 -4.38
C ALA A 61 -10.82 -10.06 -5.02
N SER A 62 -11.95 -9.99 -5.73
CA SER A 62 -12.50 -8.75 -6.30
C SER A 62 -13.08 -7.77 -5.27
N GLU A 63 -13.15 -8.15 -3.99
CA GLU A 63 -13.70 -7.30 -2.91
C GLU A 63 -12.63 -6.47 -2.18
N ASN A 64 -11.35 -6.74 -2.43
CA ASN A 64 -10.24 -6.04 -1.80
C ASN A 64 -9.97 -4.69 -2.51
N VAL A 65 -10.83 -3.71 -2.25
CA VAL A 65 -10.74 -2.36 -2.80
C VAL A 65 -10.34 -1.39 -1.70
N VAL A 66 -9.38 -0.52 -2.00
CA VAL A 66 -8.93 0.55 -1.10
C VAL A 66 -9.96 1.68 -1.11
N SER A 67 -10.36 2.14 0.06
CA SER A 67 -11.16 3.37 0.22
C SER A 67 -10.34 4.56 0.68
N LYS A 68 -9.27 4.31 1.43
CA LYS A 68 -8.34 5.35 1.88
C LYS A 68 -6.94 4.77 2.06
N ILE A 69 -5.91 5.59 1.75
CA ILE A 69 -4.50 5.29 1.99
C ILE A 69 -3.78 6.55 2.49
N GLY A 70 -2.85 6.41 3.41
CA GLY A 70 -1.99 7.50 3.90
C GLY A 70 -1.40 7.25 5.28
N SER A 71 -0.44 8.09 5.66
CA SER A 71 0.28 8.01 6.92
C SER A 71 -0.47 8.65 8.11
N LYS A 72 -1.43 9.55 7.82
CA LYS A 72 -2.25 10.23 8.84
C LYS A 72 -3.52 9.46 9.21
N ILE A 73 -3.69 8.24 8.69
CA ILE A 73 -4.80 7.36 9.07
C ILE A 73 -4.56 6.86 10.50
N ASN A 74 -5.62 6.95 11.35
CA ASN A 74 -5.53 6.38 12.70
C ASN A 74 -5.33 4.86 12.62
N PRO A 75 -4.25 4.30 13.22
CA PRO A 75 -3.97 2.86 13.23
C PRO A 75 -5.14 2.00 13.72
N GLU A 76 -5.94 2.49 14.69
CA GLU A 76 -7.10 1.78 15.21
C GLU A 76 -8.22 1.57 14.17
N THR A 77 -8.26 2.42 13.16
CA THR A 77 -9.25 2.36 12.06
C THR A 77 -8.69 1.74 10.79
N ALA A 78 -7.37 1.58 10.74
CA ALA A 78 -6.70 0.95 9.61
C ALA A 78 -7.08 -0.53 9.49
N SER A 79 -7.18 -1.00 8.27
CA SER A 79 -7.38 -2.43 8.00
C SER A 79 -6.06 -3.15 7.73
N HIS A 80 -5.12 -2.46 7.11
CA HIS A 80 -3.84 -3.00 6.64
C HIS A 80 -2.77 -1.90 6.63
N GLU A 81 -1.53 -2.33 6.53
CA GLU A 81 -0.38 -1.50 6.20
C GLU A 81 -0.02 -1.66 4.73
N PHE A 82 0.25 -0.55 4.03
CA PHE A 82 0.83 -0.57 2.70
C PHE A 82 2.34 -0.76 2.79
N ILE A 83 2.87 -1.82 2.24
CA ILE A 83 4.28 -2.20 2.39
C ILE A 83 5.20 -1.61 1.31
N GLY A 84 4.79 -0.56 0.60
CA GLY A 84 5.63 0.05 -0.44
C GLY A 84 5.72 -0.73 -1.76
N VAL A 85 4.85 -1.72 -1.98
CA VAL A 85 4.85 -2.56 -3.18
C VAL A 85 3.56 -2.43 -3.95
N ALA A 86 3.63 -2.08 -5.23
CA ALA A 86 2.47 -1.93 -6.09
C ALA A 86 2.72 -2.45 -7.51
N ARG A 87 1.68 -2.99 -8.13
CA ARG A 87 1.65 -3.38 -9.53
C ARG A 87 0.65 -2.51 -10.29
N PHE A 88 1.06 -2.07 -11.47
CA PHE A 88 0.23 -1.36 -12.44
C PHE A 88 0.20 -2.16 -13.75
N SER A 89 -0.99 -2.30 -14.32
CA SER A 89 -1.10 -2.67 -15.74
C SER A 89 -0.65 -1.49 -16.62
N LYS A 90 -0.63 -1.67 -17.93
CA LYS A 90 -0.39 -0.55 -18.84
C LYS A 90 -1.42 0.57 -18.63
N THR A 91 -2.70 0.22 -18.56
CA THR A 91 -3.80 1.17 -18.32
C THR A 91 -3.65 1.87 -16.97
N GLY A 92 -3.37 1.11 -15.89
CA GLY A 92 -3.16 1.70 -14.57
C GLY A 92 -1.97 2.66 -14.52
N ALA A 93 -0.88 2.34 -15.23
CA ALA A 93 0.29 3.22 -15.32
C ALA A 93 -0.02 4.51 -16.11
N GLU A 94 -0.77 4.42 -17.22
CA GLU A 94 -1.23 5.58 -17.98
C GLU A 94 -2.11 6.49 -17.12
N GLN A 95 -3.07 5.93 -16.39
CA GLN A 95 -3.92 6.67 -15.45
C GLN A 95 -3.12 7.36 -14.33
N LEU A 96 -2.11 6.68 -13.78
CA LEU A 96 -1.23 7.24 -12.76
C LEU A 96 -0.46 8.45 -13.30
N ILE A 97 0.12 8.34 -14.51
CA ILE A 97 0.90 9.41 -15.16
C ILE A 97 -0.01 10.60 -15.49
N GLU A 98 -1.20 10.36 -16.02
CA GLU A 98 -2.18 11.43 -16.32
C GLU A 98 -2.60 12.17 -15.04
N THR A 99 -2.90 11.42 -13.97
CA THR A 99 -3.26 12.01 -12.68
C THR A 99 -2.12 12.87 -12.14
N TYR A 100 -0.89 12.35 -12.13
CA TYR A 100 0.28 13.09 -11.68
C TYR A 100 0.50 14.38 -12.48
N ASN A 101 0.45 14.31 -13.82
CA ASN A 101 0.65 15.48 -14.69
C ASN A 101 -0.44 16.54 -14.48
N ASP A 102 -1.68 16.13 -14.25
CA ASP A 102 -2.77 17.04 -13.95
C ASP A 102 -2.57 17.75 -12.61
N ILE A 103 -2.17 16.99 -11.57
CA ILE A 103 -1.88 17.53 -10.25
C ILE A 103 -0.76 18.59 -10.33
N VAL A 104 0.39 18.22 -10.89
CA VAL A 104 1.54 19.12 -10.98
C VAL A 104 1.24 20.39 -11.79
N LYS A 105 0.35 20.30 -12.77
CA LYS A 105 -0.04 21.44 -13.60
C LYS A 105 -1.04 22.38 -12.94
N ASN A 106 -1.99 21.83 -12.17
CA ASN A 106 -3.20 22.56 -11.77
C ASN A 106 -3.28 22.86 -10.27
N TYR A 107 -2.43 22.22 -9.44
CA TYR A 107 -2.45 22.43 -7.98
C TYR A 107 -1.23 23.19 -7.50
N GLN A 108 -1.41 23.91 -6.38
CA GLN A 108 -0.35 24.63 -5.66
C GLN A 108 -0.66 24.58 -4.16
N GLY A 109 0.39 24.50 -3.33
CA GLY A 109 0.27 24.42 -1.88
C GLY A 109 -0.11 23.03 -1.39
N GLN A 110 -0.85 22.98 -0.30
CA GLN A 110 -1.22 21.73 0.37
C GLN A 110 -2.01 20.80 -0.56
N PHE A 111 -1.63 19.52 -0.59
CA PHE A 111 -2.27 18.49 -1.40
C PHE A 111 -2.30 17.16 -0.67
N GLN A 112 -3.48 16.58 -0.50
CA GLN A 112 -3.70 15.37 0.29
C GLN A 112 -3.06 15.48 1.70
N GLU A 113 -2.14 14.58 2.05
CA GLU A 113 -1.43 14.62 3.32
C GLU A 113 -0.15 15.46 3.29
N SER A 114 0.36 15.83 2.10
CA SER A 114 1.55 16.66 1.92
C SER A 114 1.26 18.16 2.16
N ASP A 115 2.16 18.84 2.83
CA ASP A 115 2.02 20.28 3.11
C ASP A 115 2.19 21.15 1.85
N ASP A 116 2.90 20.64 0.86
CA ASP A 116 3.10 21.28 -0.44
C ASP A 116 3.22 20.26 -1.56
N ILE A 117 2.73 20.61 -2.75
CA ILE A 117 2.76 19.75 -3.95
C ILE A 117 4.17 19.29 -4.32
N SER A 118 5.20 20.07 -4.01
CA SER A 118 6.61 19.69 -4.24
C SER A 118 7.09 18.54 -3.35
N GLN A 119 6.31 18.20 -2.33
CA GLN A 119 6.54 17.10 -1.39
C GLN A 119 5.59 15.94 -1.61
N LEU A 120 4.85 15.97 -2.75
CA LEU A 120 3.89 14.91 -3.12
C LEU A 120 4.56 13.53 -3.04
N ASN A 121 4.03 12.68 -2.19
CA ASN A 121 4.47 11.30 -2.06
C ASN A 121 3.56 10.34 -2.86
N PHE A 122 3.95 9.09 -2.91
CA PHE A 122 3.23 8.09 -3.70
C PHE A 122 1.83 7.82 -3.15
N THR A 123 1.65 7.80 -1.84
CA THR A 123 0.35 7.53 -1.21
C THR A 123 -0.64 8.67 -1.42
N ASP A 124 -0.17 9.92 -1.49
CA ASP A 124 -1.00 11.07 -1.88
C ASP A 124 -1.53 10.93 -3.31
N LEU A 125 -0.67 10.49 -4.24
CA LEU A 125 -1.06 10.27 -5.63
C LEU A 125 -2.10 9.14 -5.74
N ILE A 126 -1.92 8.05 -5.02
CA ILE A 126 -2.89 6.95 -4.98
C ILE A 126 -4.20 7.38 -4.33
N GLN A 127 -4.16 8.18 -3.26
CA GLN A 127 -5.37 8.72 -2.65
C GLN A 127 -6.15 9.60 -3.63
N GLU A 128 -5.46 10.46 -4.38
CA GLU A 128 -6.10 11.28 -5.40
C GLU A 128 -6.75 10.42 -6.51
N MET A 129 -6.11 9.35 -6.93
CA MET A 129 -6.72 8.42 -7.89
C MET A 129 -8.01 7.81 -7.35
N ILE A 130 -8.02 7.42 -6.07
CA ILE A 130 -9.23 6.91 -5.40
C ILE A 130 -10.32 7.96 -5.38
N ASP A 131 -9.99 9.21 -5.02
CA ASP A 131 -10.93 10.33 -4.95
C ASP A 131 -11.51 10.69 -6.34
N ARG A 132 -10.74 10.49 -7.41
CA ARG A 132 -11.20 10.60 -8.80
C ARG A 132 -12.04 9.42 -9.28
N GLY A 133 -12.20 8.38 -8.45
CA GLY A 133 -13.04 7.22 -8.74
C GLY A 133 -12.33 6.05 -9.44
N PHE A 134 -11.00 6.07 -9.52
CA PHE A 134 -10.26 4.90 -10.00
C PHE A 134 -10.34 3.76 -8.98
N LEU A 135 -10.45 2.53 -9.47
CA LEU A 135 -10.46 1.34 -8.62
C LEU A 135 -9.02 0.94 -8.28
N VAL A 136 -8.64 1.14 -7.04
CA VAL A 136 -7.37 0.67 -6.49
C VAL A 136 -7.65 -0.56 -5.64
N HIS A 137 -7.07 -1.69 -6.03
CA HIS A 137 -7.19 -2.95 -5.32
C HIS A 137 -6.00 -3.17 -4.39
N PHE A 138 -6.13 -4.10 -3.47
CA PHE A 138 -4.98 -4.59 -2.72
C PHE A 138 -4.94 -6.11 -2.66
N MET A 139 -3.72 -6.63 -2.60
CA MET A 139 -3.41 -8.02 -2.32
C MET A 139 -3.05 -8.11 -0.84
N GLU A 140 -3.88 -8.82 -0.08
CA GLU A 140 -3.64 -9.06 1.35
C GLU A 140 -2.52 -10.07 1.52
N ILE A 141 -1.57 -9.75 2.39
CA ILE A 141 -0.54 -10.66 2.90
C ILE A 141 -0.58 -10.70 4.44
N HIS A 142 0.08 -11.68 4.99
CA HIS A 142 0.32 -11.79 6.44
C HIS A 142 1.79 -12.05 6.69
N LYS A 143 2.58 -10.98 6.95
CA LYS A 143 4.04 -11.06 7.07
C LYS A 143 4.73 -11.50 5.77
N GLY A 144 5.95 -12.06 5.87
CA GLY A 144 6.74 -12.49 4.71
C GLY A 144 7.48 -11.35 4.02
N TRP A 145 7.64 -10.23 4.70
CA TRP A 145 8.39 -9.06 4.24
C TRP A 145 9.09 -8.35 5.40
N LEU A 146 10.07 -7.52 5.08
CA LEU A 146 10.83 -6.71 6.04
C LEU A 146 11.34 -5.44 5.36
N GLU A 147 11.25 -4.33 6.06
CA GLU A 147 11.86 -3.06 5.67
C GLU A 147 13.24 -2.91 6.32
N ILE A 148 14.26 -2.58 5.52
CA ILE A 148 15.66 -2.52 5.94
C ILE A 148 16.07 -1.08 6.18
N HIS A 149 16.08 -0.63 7.44
CA HIS A 149 16.50 0.72 7.82
C HIS A 149 17.91 0.80 8.41
N ASN A 150 18.44 -0.32 8.91
CA ASN A 150 19.72 -0.36 9.61
C ASN A 150 20.38 -1.76 9.53
N GLU A 151 21.61 -1.88 10.07
CA GLU A 151 22.38 -3.13 10.05
C GLU A 151 21.73 -4.27 10.87
N GLU A 152 20.96 -3.95 11.91
CA GLU A 152 20.25 -4.95 12.71
C GLU A 152 19.13 -5.61 11.87
N HIS A 153 18.46 -4.84 11.00
CA HIS A 153 17.46 -5.35 10.09
C HIS A 153 18.07 -6.29 9.04
N ILE A 154 19.32 -6.06 8.60
CA ILE A 154 20.04 -6.99 7.72
C ILE A 154 20.25 -8.34 8.41
N THR A 155 20.70 -8.32 9.67
CA THR A 155 20.89 -9.56 10.45
C THR A 155 19.57 -10.30 10.67
N LEU A 156 18.46 -9.58 10.88
CA LEU A 156 17.13 -10.15 11.01
C LEU A 156 16.68 -10.77 9.68
N ALA A 157 16.91 -10.07 8.57
CA ALA A 157 16.59 -10.54 7.23
C ALA A 157 17.34 -11.85 6.89
N GLU A 158 18.63 -11.91 7.16
CA GLU A 158 19.43 -13.12 6.97
C GLU A 158 18.85 -14.32 7.72
N LYS A 159 18.34 -14.12 8.94
CA LYS A 159 17.71 -15.20 9.72
C LYS A 159 16.32 -15.58 9.21
N SER A 160 15.56 -14.63 8.70
CA SER A 160 14.16 -14.83 8.30
C SER A 160 14.02 -15.38 6.89
N PHE A 161 14.97 -15.08 6.01
CA PHE A 161 14.93 -15.43 4.57
C PHE A 161 16.06 -16.40 4.15
N SER A 162 16.84 -16.97 5.11
CA SER A 162 17.90 -17.96 4.85
C SER A 162 17.34 -19.38 4.91
N GLU A 163 16.42 -19.75 4.00
CA GLU A 163 16.09 -21.15 3.71
C GLU A 163 16.35 -21.50 2.24
#